data_6e021640ec924a674ed6ce12de188989
#
_entry.id   6e021640ec924a674ed6ce12de188989
#
_cell.length_a   1.000
_cell.length_b   1.000
_cell.length_c   1.000
_cell.angle_alpha   90.00
_cell.angle_beta   90.00
_cell.angle_gamma   90.00
#
_symmetry.space_group_name_H-M   'P 1'
#
loop_
_entity.id
_entity.type
_entity.pdbx_description
1 polymer ?
#
loop_
_entity_poly.entity_id
_entity_poly.type
_entity_poly.pdbx_seq_one_letter_code
_entity_poly.pdbx_strand_id
1 'polypeptide(L)'
;TVKTEFGKAYDGNYKLTFWNNKDYSCSIYKKYTNIPNGTYRFSIWAMTNGKHDILRLYAKNYGGNEINTDIKTSDINWNIFSIDEIKVTNNMLEVGIYSVANANDWCNLDMAVLRKIK
;
A
#
# COMPACT_ATOMS: atom_id res chain seq x y z
N THR A 1 8.23 4.40 13.01
CA THR A 1 6.83 4.29 12.52
C THR A 1 6.67 3.11 11.57
N VAL A 2 7.61 2.92 10.65
CA VAL A 2 7.61 1.77 9.72
C VAL A 2 8.72 0.83 10.13
N LYS A 3 8.38 -0.46 10.31
CA LYS A 3 9.37 -1.49 10.66
C LYS A 3 8.97 -2.85 10.14
N THR A 4 9.95 -3.75 10.01
CA THR A 4 9.73 -5.16 9.74
C THR A 4 9.54 -5.89 11.08
N GLU A 5 8.48 -6.68 11.19
CA GLU A 5 8.21 -7.48 12.39
C GLU A 5 8.16 -8.97 12.07
N PHE A 6 8.68 -9.78 13.00
CA PHE A 6 8.58 -11.23 12.94
C PHE A 6 7.21 -11.69 13.44
N GLY A 7 6.64 -12.68 12.77
CA GLY A 7 5.41 -13.36 13.19
C GLY A 7 4.14 -12.69 12.68
N LYS A 8 3.05 -13.43 12.70
CA LYS A 8 1.70 -13.01 12.28
C LYS A 8 1.64 -12.42 10.85
N ALA A 9 2.59 -12.79 9.99
CA ALA A 9 2.62 -12.39 8.61
C ALA A 9 1.55 -13.13 7.80
N TYR A 10 1.11 -12.53 6.68
CA TYR A 10 0.24 -13.22 5.73
C TYR A 10 0.97 -14.37 5.06
N ASP A 11 2.22 -14.14 4.67
CA ASP A 11 3.09 -15.14 4.04
C ASP A 11 4.49 -15.04 4.65
N GLY A 12 5.10 -16.21 4.93
CA GLY A 12 6.42 -16.27 5.55
C GLY A 12 6.41 -15.84 7.01
N ASN A 13 7.53 -15.32 7.48
CA ASN A 13 7.77 -15.04 8.89
C ASN A 13 7.77 -13.54 9.24
N TYR A 14 7.82 -12.65 8.24
CA TYR A 14 7.96 -11.20 8.45
C TYR A 14 6.87 -10.43 7.74
N LYS A 15 6.49 -9.32 8.33
CA LYS A 15 5.54 -8.35 7.79
C LYS A 15 6.09 -6.95 7.97
N LEU A 16 5.56 -6.00 7.22
CA LEU A 16 5.84 -4.57 7.42
C LEU A 16 4.76 -3.99 8.34
N THR A 17 5.16 -3.17 9.29
CA THR A 17 4.23 -2.59 10.28
C THR A 17 4.35 -1.08 10.30
N PHE A 18 3.19 -0.40 10.26
CA PHE A 18 3.04 1.01 10.60
C PHE A 18 2.48 1.09 12.01
N TRP A 19 3.21 1.76 12.89
CA TRP A 19 2.75 2.02 14.25
C TRP A 19 3.59 3.11 14.90
N ASN A 20 2.96 3.90 15.77
CA ASN A 20 3.65 4.82 16.67
C ASN A 20 2.77 5.08 17.88
N ASN A 21 3.37 5.41 19.03
CA ASN A 21 2.63 5.79 20.24
C ASN A 21 2.22 7.26 20.24
N LYS A 22 2.47 7.97 19.15
CA LYS A 22 2.04 9.35 18.88
C LYS A 22 1.33 9.38 17.55
N ASP A 23 0.57 10.43 17.30
CA ASP A 23 0.00 10.67 15.97
C ASP A 23 1.12 10.66 14.93
N TYR A 24 0.86 10.04 13.79
CA TYR A 24 1.88 9.94 12.76
C TYR A 24 1.29 9.99 11.35
N SER A 25 2.11 10.40 10.41
CA SER A 25 1.86 10.16 9.00
C SER A 25 3.12 9.59 8.37
N CYS A 26 2.93 8.63 7.48
CA CYS A 26 4.04 7.98 6.80
C CYS A 26 3.58 7.41 5.47
N SER A 27 4.55 7.16 4.62
CA SER A 27 4.32 6.43 3.38
C SER A 27 5.48 5.50 3.11
N ILE A 28 5.19 4.42 2.41
CA ILE A 28 6.19 3.57 1.81
C ILE A 28 5.85 3.45 0.33
N TYR A 29 6.86 3.57 -0.53
CA TYR A 29 6.61 3.66 -1.96
C TYR A 29 7.79 3.15 -2.76
N LYS A 30 7.51 2.87 -4.04
CA LYS A 30 8.54 2.58 -5.03
C LYS A 30 8.29 3.38 -6.29
N LYS A 31 9.36 3.98 -6.81
CA LYS A 31 9.37 4.72 -8.07
C LYS A 31 9.99 3.87 -9.16
N TYR A 32 9.29 3.77 -10.27
CA TYR A 32 9.76 3.12 -11.49
C TYR A 32 9.97 4.19 -12.54
N THR A 33 11.16 4.25 -13.13
CA THR A 33 11.52 5.31 -14.08
C THR A 33 11.74 4.83 -15.50
N ASN A 34 11.67 3.53 -15.75
CA ASN A 34 11.91 2.96 -17.08
C ASN A 34 11.19 1.62 -17.21
N ILE A 35 9.87 1.69 -17.19
CA ILE A 35 9.02 0.51 -17.33
C ILE A 35 8.24 0.56 -18.64
N PRO A 36 7.85 -0.58 -19.21
CA PRO A 36 7.02 -0.60 -20.39
C PRO A 36 5.68 0.11 -20.16
N ASN A 37 5.22 0.87 -21.15
CA ASN A 37 3.84 1.35 -21.14
C ASN A 37 2.88 0.16 -21.20
N GLY A 38 1.72 0.33 -20.60
CA GLY A 38 0.70 -0.71 -20.54
C GLY A 38 -0.13 -0.58 -19.29
N THR A 39 -0.96 -1.56 -19.04
CA THR A 39 -1.86 -1.58 -17.89
C THR A 39 -1.27 -2.46 -16.79
N TYR A 40 -1.24 -1.92 -15.57
CA TYR A 40 -0.68 -2.58 -14.40
C TYR A 40 -1.73 -2.71 -13.30
N ARG A 41 -1.52 -3.69 -12.44
CA ARG A 41 -2.27 -3.85 -11.17
C ARG A 41 -1.28 -3.82 -10.02
N PHE A 42 -1.61 -3.07 -8.97
CA PHE A 42 -0.88 -3.04 -7.72
C PHE A 42 -1.75 -3.57 -6.61
N SER A 43 -1.29 -4.59 -5.88
CA SER A 43 -2.02 -5.21 -4.79
C SER A 43 -1.16 -5.41 -3.56
N ILE A 44 -1.82 -5.46 -2.40
CA ILE A 44 -1.15 -5.74 -1.13
C ILE A 44 -2.14 -6.42 -0.18
N TRP A 45 -1.62 -7.29 0.67
CA TRP A 45 -2.37 -7.81 1.81
C TRP A 45 -2.15 -6.91 3.01
N ALA A 46 -3.22 -6.54 3.69
CA ALA A 46 -3.19 -5.63 4.82
C ALA A 46 -4.08 -6.11 5.96
N MET A 47 -3.67 -5.77 7.18
CA MET A 47 -4.43 -5.98 8.40
C MET A 47 -4.28 -4.72 9.24
N THR A 48 -5.39 -4.16 9.72
CA THR A 48 -5.39 -2.87 10.42
C THR A 48 -6.47 -2.84 11.49
N ASN A 49 -6.31 -1.94 12.48
CA ASN A 49 -7.37 -1.69 13.46
C ASN A 49 -8.53 -0.85 12.87
N GLY A 50 -8.41 -0.38 11.63
CA GLY A 50 -9.49 0.33 10.93
C GLY A 50 -9.73 1.77 11.41
N LYS A 51 -8.85 2.35 12.20
CA LYS A 51 -9.06 3.66 12.85
C LYS A 51 -8.23 4.79 12.28
N HIS A 52 -7.49 4.55 11.21
CA HIS A 52 -6.70 5.58 10.55
C HIS A 52 -7.58 6.68 9.97
N ASP A 53 -7.12 7.93 10.03
CA ASP A 53 -7.75 9.03 9.31
C ASP A 53 -7.63 8.81 7.81
N ILE A 54 -6.46 8.37 7.35
CA ILE A 54 -6.19 7.98 5.97
C ILE A 54 -5.34 6.72 5.99
N LEU A 55 -5.74 5.72 5.23
CA LEU A 55 -4.91 4.55 4.94
C LEU A 55 -5.29 4.05 3.55
N ARG A 56 -4.35 4.17 2.60
CA ARG A 56 -4.68 3.86 1.21
C ARG A 56 -3.49 3.46 0.38
N LEU A 57 -3.77 2.65 -0.64
CA LEU A 57 -2.88 2.46 -1.78
C LEU A 57 -2.99 3.67 -2.70
N TYR A 58 -1.90 4.01 -3.38
CA TYR A 58 -1.92 5.04 -4.41
C TYR A 58 -1.04 4.66 -5.60
N ALA A 59 -1.39 5.22 -6.76
CA ALA A 59 -0.58 5.17 -7.97
C ALA A 59 -0.56 6.57 -8.57
N LYS A 60 0.61 7.07 -8.92
CA LYS A 60 0.77 8.40 -9.50
C LYS A 60 1.98 8.48 -10.44
N ASN A 61 2.13 9.60 -11.11
CA ASN A 61 3.24 9.90 -12.02
C ASN A 61 3.33 8.94 -13.21
N TYR A 62 2.21 8.35 -13.61
CA TYR A 62 2.14 7.35 -14.68
C TYR A 62 1.58 7.91 -16.00
N GLY A 63 1.35 9.23 -16.08
CA GLY A 63 0.78 9.89 -17.24
C GLY A 63 -0.71 10.23 -17.11
N GLY A 64 -1.30 9.98 -15.95
CA GLY A 64 -2.69 10.29 -15.63
C GLY A 64 -2.85 10.82 -14.22
N ASN A 65 -4.11 10.98 -13.79
CA ASN A 65 -4.42 11.46 -12.46
C ASN A 65 -4.11 10.39 -11.40
N GLU A 66 -3.74 10.83 -10.19
CA GLU A 66 -3.49 9.92 -9.08
C GLU A 66 -4.71 9.05 -8.81
N ILE A 67 -4.48 7.75 -8.64
CA ILE A 67 -5.50 6.76 -8.30
C ILE A 67 -5.25 6.31 -6.86
N ASN A 68 -6.33 6.22 -6.08
CA ASN A 68 -6.27 5.77 -4.69
C ASN A 68 -7.26 4.64 -4.45
N THR A 69 -6.90 3.70 -3.59
CA THR A 69 -7.81 2.68 -3.05
C THR A 69 -7.67 2.70 -1.54
N ASP A 70 -8.76 3.00 -0.84
CA ASP A 70 -8.75 3.02 0.62
C ASP A 70 -8.60 1.59 1.17
N ILE A 71 -7.76 1.45 2.18
CA ILE A 71 -7.64 0.22 2.96
C ILE A 71 -8.61 0.34 4.12
N LYS A 72 -9.82 -0.17 3.94
CA LYS A 72 -10.88 -0.17 4.95
C LYS A 72 -11.35 -1.58 5.19
N THR A 73 -11.47 -1.94 6.46
CA THR A 73 -11.98 -3.24 6.86
C THR A 73 -12.75 -3.08 8.17
N SER A 74 -13.80 -3.90 8.35
CA SER A 74 -14.54 -3.99 9.60
C SER A 74 -14.02 -5.09 10.52
N ASP A 75 -13.01 -5.82 10.09
CA ASP A 75 -12.38 -6.89 10.87
C ASP A 75 -10.87 -6.69 10.95
N ILE A 76 -10.20 -7.44 11.81
CA ILE A 76 -8.76 -7.38 12.02
C ILE A 76 -8.03 -8.55 11.35
N ASN A 77 -8.60 -9.09 10.27
CA ASN A 77 -7.98 -10.17 9.51
C ASN A 77 -7.20 -9.61 8.31
N TRP A 78 -6.37 -10.46 7.72
CA TRP A 78 -5.70 -10.14 6.48
C TRP A 78 -6.72 -10.07 5.34
N ASN A 79 -6.69 -8.95 4.59
CA ASN A 79 -7.49 -8.74 3.40
C ASN A 79 -6.61 -8.21 2.28
N ILE A 80 -6.95 -8.52 1.04
CA ILE A 80 -6.26 -7.99 -0.12
C ILE A 80 -6.92 -6.70 -0.61
N PHE A 81 -6.09 -5.72 -0.97
CA PHE A 81 -6.53 -4.46 -1.56
C PHE A 81 -5.74 -4.23 -2.85
N SER A 82 -6.37 -3.60 -3.83
CA SER A 82 -5.69 -3.39 -5.12
C SER A 82 -6.13 -2.11 -5.81
N ILE A 83 -5.25 -1.62 -6.68
CA ILE A 83 -5.57 -0.68 -7.75
C ILE A 83 -5.51 -1.53 -9.03
N ASP A 84 -6.67 -1.77 -9.64
CA ASP A 84 -6.81 -2.82 -10.65
C ASP A 84 -6.31 -2.42 -12.04
N GLU A 85 -6.41 -1.14 -12.39
CA GLU A 85 -6.00 -0.66 -13.71
C GLU A 85 -5.21 0.64 -13.59
N ILE A 86 -3.90 0.56 -13.84
CA ILE A 86 -3.00 1.71 -13.91
C ILE A 86 -2.48 1.76 -15.35
N LYS A 87 -2.95 2.72 -16.14
CA LYS A 87 -2.57 2.83 -17.56
C LYS A 87 -1.33 3.69 -17.69
N VAL A 88 -0.16 3.08 -17.67
CA VAL A 88 1.12 3.76 -17.80
C VAL A 88 1.34 4.17 -19.25
N THR A 89 1.57 5.47 -19.47
CA THR A 89 1.76 6.06 -20.79
C THR A 89 3.06 6.82 -20.95
N ASN A 90 3.81 7.01 -19.87
CA ASN A 90 5.05 7.81 -19.87
C ASN A 90 6.26 7.02 -19.38
N ASN A 91 6.19 5.70 -19.38
CA ASN A 91 7.25 4.79 -18.93
C ASN A 91 7.64 4.98 -17.46
N MET A 92 6.78 5.60 -16.66
CA MET A 92 7.03 5.87 -15.24
C MET A 92 5.82 5.49 -14.41
N LEU A 93 6.07 5.21 -13.13
CA LEU A 93 5.02 4.90 -12.17
C LEU A 93 5.58 5.02 -10.75
N GLU A 94 4.79 5.60 -9.87
CA GLU A 94 5.01 5.49 -8.43
C GLU A 94 3.81 4.81 -7.81
N VAL A 95 4.04 3.74 -7.05
CA VAL A 95 3.01 3.08 -6.23
C VAL A 95 3.44 3.10 -4.77
N GLY A 96 2.48 3.16 -3.88
CA GLY A 96 2.77 3.18 -2.46
C GLY A 96 1.56 3.04 -1.58
N ILE A 97 1.82 3.12 -0.28
CA ILE A 97 0.82 3.11 0.78
C ILE A 97 1.03 4.38 1.60
N TYR A 98 -0.03 5.15 1.81
CA TYR A 98 -0.02 6.37 2.61
C TYR A 98 -0.92 6.22 3.81
N SER A 99 -0.43 6.67 4.97
CA SER A 99 -1.14 6.60 6.24
C SER A 99 -1.10 7.93 6.96
N VAL A 100 -2.26 8.37 7.46
CA VAL A 100 -2.39 9.40 8.48
C VAL A 100 -3.15 8.77 9.64
N ALA A 101 -2.50 8.69 10.79
CA ALA A 101 -2.97 7.87 11.89
C ALA A 101 -2.88 8.62 13.22
N ASN A 102 -3.74 8.25 14.16
CA ASN A 102 -3.65 8.68 15.54
C ASN A 102 -2.75 7.75 16.34
N ALA A 103 -2.36 8.19 17.53
CA ALA A 103 -1.51 7.38 18.40
C ALA A 103 -2.07 5.96 18.58
N ASN A 104 -1.21 4.97 18.45
CA ASN A 104 -1.49 3.54 18.60
C ASN A 104 -2.32 2.90 17.48
N ASP A 105 -2.73 3.64 16.46
CA ASP A 105 -3.27 3.01 15.25
C ASP A 105 -2.18 2.21 14.56
N TRP A 106 -2.57 1.06 14.01
CA TRP A 106 -1.59 0.16 13.38
C TRP A 106 -2.09 -0.41 12.07
N CYS A 107 -1.14 -0.73 11.21
CA CYS A 107 -1.39 -1.46 9.96
C CYS A 107 -0.22 -2.41 9.70
N ASN A 108 -0.53 -3.65 9.39
CA ASN A 108 0.43 -4.65 8.93
C ASN A 108 0.24 -4.85 7.43
N LEU A 109 1.33 -4.97 6.70
CA LEU A 109 1.36 -5.09 5.25
C LEU A 109 2.23 -6.27 4.84
N ASP A 110 1.82 -6.97 3.79
CA ASP A 110 2.58 -8.08 3.24
C ASP A 110 2.22 -8.31 1.78
N MET A 111 3.09 -9.01 1.06
CA MET A 111 2.86 -9.42 -0.34
C MET A 111 2.46 -8.28 -1.26
N ALA A 112 3.26 -7.21 -1.29
CA ALA A 112 3.08 -6.14 -2.27
C ALA A 112 3.48 -6.66 -3.66
N VAL A 113 2.58 -6.57 -4.63
CA VAL A 113 2.79 -7.07 -5.99
C VAL A 113 2.38 -6.01 -7.01
N LEU A 114 3.30 -5.67 -7.91
CA LEU A 114 3.01 -4.90 -9.11
C LEU A 114 3.12 -5.84 -10.31
N ARG A 115 2.06 -5.90 -11.12
CA ARG A 115 1.99 -6.79 -12.29
C ARG A 115 1.49 -6.04 -13.51
N LYS A 116 2.19 -6.21 -14.64
CA LYS A 116 1.69 -5.76 -15.95
C LYS A 116 0.64 -6.77 -16.42
N ILE A 117 -0.58 -6.31 -16.72
CA ILE A 117 -1.70 -7.19 -17.09
C ILE A 117 -2.09 -7.06 -18.56
N LYS A 118 -1.68 -5.99 -19.25
CA LYS A 118 -1.83 -5.87 -20.71
C LYS A 118 -1.15 -4.64 -21.31
#